data_bc6b54ffaeb71c55f7d4ff0af1485969
#
_entry.id   bc6b54ffaeb71c55f7d4ff0af1485969
#
_cell.length_a   1.000
_cell.length_b   1.000
_cell.length_c   1.000
_cell.angle_alpha   90.00
_cell.angle_beta   90.00
_cell.angle_gamma   90.00
#
_symmetry.space_group_name_H-M   'P 1'
#
loop_
_entity.id
_entity.type
_entity.pdbx_description
1 polymer ?
#
loop_
_entity_poly.entity_id
_entity_poly.type
_entity_poly.pdbx_seq_one_letter_code
_entity_poly.pdbx_strand_id
1 'polypeptide(L)'
;MPASTGRRVIRWINHAIFLQNAQEREASEAYYRSLGHQTIFLSRRWQATQPGVPRFEALTGLIYSGLALIGMESHVGPAIAALAKECDEQIDQDGGIPSRNPEELLEIFTLLNWAASALSEAGKIPPKPILNAIERMAPTLRALRHADGGLARFHGGGRGLEGRLDHALASSGVRTPPGPGLAMGFARLSAGRTSV
;
A
#
# COMPACT_ATOMS: atom_id res chain seq x y z
N MET A 1 12.26 -10.91 -7.55
CA MET A 1 10.95 -11.39 -7.09
C MET A 1 9.86 -10.36 -7.44
N PRO A 2 8.58 -10.73 -7.74
CA PRO A 2 7.56 -9.75 -8.16
C PRO A 2 7.29 -8.64 -7.14
N ALA A 3 7.23 -8.95 -5.84
CA ALA A 3 7.04 -7.96 -4.78
C ALA A 3 8.11 -6.85 -4.80
N SER A 4 9.37 -7.21 -4.76
CA SER A 4 10.47 -6.24 -4.82
C SER A 4 10.50 -5.46 -6.14
N THR A 5 10.01 -6.06 -7.23
CA THR A 5 9.84 -5.35 -8.51
C THR A 5 8.71 -4.32 -8.41
N GLY A 6 7.55 -4.67 -7.81
CA GLY A 6 6.45 -3.74 -7.59
C GLY A 6 6.89 -2.52 -6.78
N ARG A 7 7.54 -2.74 -5.63
CA ARG A 7 8.09 -1.67 -4.79
C ARG A 7 9.09 -0.78 -5.53
N ARG A 8 9.97 -1.37 -6.35
CA ARG A 8 10.95 -0.62 -7.15
C ARG A 8 10.28 0.23 -8.21
N VAL A 9 9.30 -0.32 -8.94
CA VAL A 9 8.54 0.39 -9.98
C VAL A 9 7.83 1.60 -9.39
N ILE A 10 7.13 1.44 -8.25
CA ILE A 10 6.46 2.56 -7.56
C ILE A 10 7.48 3.67 -7.24
N ARG A 11 8.62 3.32 -6.65
CA ARG A 11 9.66 4.30 -6.28
C ARG A 11 10.24 4.98 -7.50
N TRP A 12 10.53 4.26 -8.55
CA TRP A 12 11.08 4.83 -9.79
C TRP A 12 10.10 5.81 -10.44
N ILE A 13 8.82 5.48 -10.49
CA ILE A 13 7.80 6.37 -11.05
C ILE A 13 7.62 7.61 -10.18
N ASN A 14 7.51 7.46 -8.86
CA ASN A 14 7.34 8.60 -7.95
C ASN A 14 8.55 9.55 -7.96
N HIS A 15 9.75 9.05 -8.25
CA HIS A 15 10.96 9.85 -8.33
C HIS A 15 11.44 10.08 -9.78
N ALA A 16 10.58 9.87 -10.78
CA ALA A 16 10.93 9.96 -12.19
C ALA A 16 11.55 11.32 -12.55
N ILE A 17 10.98 12.43 -12.08
CA ILE A 17 11.49 13.78 -12.33
C ILE A 17 12.92 13.92 -11.83
N PHE A 18 13.23 13.43 -10.62
CA PHE A 18 14.58 13.47 -10.06
C PHE A 18 15.53 12.56 -10.82
N LEU A 19 15.10 11.32 -11.13
CA LEU A 19 15.92 10.33 -11.82
C LEU A 19 16.21 10.70 -13.29
N GLN A 20 15.34 11.51 -13.91
CA GLN A 20 15.47 11.95 -15.30
C GLN A 20 16.07 13.35 -15.44
N ASN A 21 16.33 14.04 -14.31
CA ASN A 21 16.89 15.36 -14.35
C ASN A 21 18.31 15.38 -14.97
N ALA A 22 18.50 16.16 -16.01
CA ALA A 22 19.76 16.30 -16.76
C ALA A 22 20.34 14.98 -17.33
N GLN A 23 19.52 13.96 -17.53
CA GLN A 23 19.95 12.71 -18.17
C GLN A 23 20.05 12.86 -19.68
N GLU A 24 21.03 12.17 -20.26
CA GLU A 24 21.14 12.02 -21.71
C GLU A 24 19.97 11.17 -22.25
N ARG A 25 19.63 11.36 -23.52
CA ARG A 25 18.52 10.66 -24.17
C ARG A 25 18.64 9.14 -24.05
N GLU A 26 19.82 8.58 -24.23
CA GLU A 26 20.07 7.14 -24.14
C GLU A 26 19.76 6.59 -22.74
N ALA A 27 20.16 7.31 -21.69
CA ALA A 27 19.87 6.95 -20.30
C ALA A 27 18.36 6.98 -20.01
N SER A 28 17.66 8.01 -20.53
CA SER A 28 16.20 8.12 -20.42
C SER A 28 15.49 6.98 -21.14
N GLU A 29 15.90 6.63 -22.35
CA GLU A 29 15.35 5.50 -23.10
C GLU A 29 15.58 4.16 -22.37
N ALA A 30 16.75 3.96 -21.79
CA ALA A 30 17.07 2.78 -21.00
C ALA A 30 16.20 2.67 -19.75
N TYR A 31 15.95 3.79 -19.06
CA TYR A 31 15.06 3.88 -17.90
C TYR A 31 13.63 3.47 -18.25
N TYR A 32 13.01 4.06 -19.26
CA TYR A 32 11.64 3.72 -19.67
C TYR A 32 11.53 2.30 -20.22
N ARG A 33 12.53 1.81 -20.97
CA ARG A 33 12.60 0.41 -21.40
C ARG A 33 12.63 -0.54 -20.21
N SER A 34 13.42 -0.22 -19.18
CA SER A 34 13.49 -1.02 -17.96
C SER A 34 12.16 -1.04 -17.20
N LEU A 35 11.48 0.10 -17.08
CA LEU A 35 10.14 0.16 -16.48
C LEU A 35 9.13 -0.69 -17.27
N GLY A 36 9.13 -0.62 -18.59
CA GLY A 36 8.28 -1.45 -19.45
C GLY A 36 8.51 -2.94 -19.24
N HIS A 37 9.77 -3.39 -19.22
CA HIS A 37 10.11 -4.79 -18.95
C HIS A 37 9.64 -5.23 -17.54
N GLN A 38 9.80 -4.38 -16.53
CA GLN A 38 9.33 -4.67 -15.18
C GLN A 38 7.81 -4.77 -15.10
N THR A 39 7.09 -3.92 -15.84
CA THR A 39 5.63 -3.97 -15.94
C THR A 39 5.15 -5.28 -16.55
N ILE A 40 5.74 -5.69 -17.67
CA ILE A 40 5.45 -6.98 -18.31
C ILE A 40 5.80 -8.15 -17.37
N PHE A 41 6.90 -8.08 -16.65
CA PHE A 41 7.26 -9.09 -15.66
C PHE A 41 6.20 -9.18 -14.55
N LEU A 42 5.77 -8.05 -13.99
CA LEU A 42 4.73 -7.98 -12.97
C LEU A 42 3.41 -8.56 -13.48
N SER A 43 2.97 -8.17 -14.68
CA SER A 43 1.70 -8.62 -15.24
C SER A 43 1.61 -10.15 -15.39
N ARG A 44 2.75 -10.80 -15.61
CA ARG A 44 2.84 -12.26 -15.78
C ARG A 44 3.11 -13.03 -14.48
N ARG A 45 3.57 -12.37 -13.42
CA ARG A 45 4.14 -13.04 -12.25
C ARG A 45 3.54 -12.63 -10.90
N TRP A 46 2.67 -11.62 -10.84
CA TRP A 46 2.08 -11.17 -9.58
C TRP A 46 1.33 -12.30 -8.84
N GLN A 47 0.68 -13.21 -9.58
CA GLN A 47 -0.05 -14.34 -9.01
C GLN A 47 0.86 -15.33 -8.25
N ALA A 48 2.15 -15.36 -8.57
CA ALA A 48 3.13 -16.20 -7.88
C ALA A 48 3.68 -15.55 -6.59
N THR A 49 3.18 -14.35 -6.21
CA THR A 49 3.53 -13.75 -4.92
C THR A 49 2.73 -14.39 -3.79
N GLN A 50 3.33 -14.41 -2.60
CA GLN A 50 2.60 -14.75 -1.38
C GLN A 50 1.47 -13.72 -1.16
N PRO A 51 0.29 -14.15 -0.64
CA PRO A 51 -0.74 -13.22 -0.17
C PRO A 51 -0.20 -12.23 0.86
N GLY A 52 -0.90 -11.11 1.03
CA GLY A 52 -0.49 -10.03 1.94
C GLY A 52 0.47 -9.05 1.26
N VAL A 53 1.36 -8.39 2.04
CA VAL A 53 2.24 -7.30 1.57
C VAL A 53 2.88 -7.57 0.21
N PRO A 54 3.48 -8.76 -0.07
CA PRO A 54 4.14 -9.01 -1.35
C PRO A 54 3.20 -8.90 -2.56
N ARG A 55 1.94 -9.32 -2.40
CA ARG A 55 0.94 -9.26 -3.48
C ARG A 55 0.38 -7.86 -3.64
N PHE A 56 0.12 -7.16 -2.54
CA PHE A 56 -0.28 -5.75 -2.58
C PHE A 56 0.79 -4.88 -3.26
N GLU A 57 2.08 -5.08 -2.98
CA GLU A 57 3.19 -4.39 -3.66
C GLU A 57 3.22 -4.66 -5.17
N ALA A 58 3.07 -5.91 -5.57
CA ALA A 58 3.11 -6.28 -6.98
C ALA A 58 1.94 -5.66 -7.76
N LEU A 59 0.72 -5.72 -7.20
CA LEU A 59 -0.49 -5.18 -7.84
C LEU A 59 -0.50 -3.65 -7.87
N THR A 60 -0.12 -2.99 -6.77
CA THR A 60 0.04 -1.53 -6.74
C THR A 60 1.09 -1.07 -7.74
N GLY A 61 2.24 -1.76 -7.82
CA GLY A 61 3.27 -1.47 -8.82
C GLY A 61 2.77 -1.61 -10.26
N LEU A 62 1.92 -2.61 -10.51
CA LEU A 62 1.31 -2.81 -11.84
C LEU A 62 0.30 -1.71 -12.19
N ILE A 63 -0.49 -1.25 -11.22
CA ILE A 63 -1.39 -0.09 -11.39
C ILE A 63 -0.57 1.16 -11.72
N TYR A 64 0.46 1.47 -10.92
CA TYR A 64 1.32 2.63 -11.13
C TYR A 64 1.95 2.64 -12.52
N SER A 65 2.58 1.53 -12.91
CA SER A 65 3.24 1.44 -14.21
C SER A 65 2.26 1.48 -15.37
N GLY A 66 1.09 0.85 -15.23
CA GLY A 66 0.06 0.90 -16.26
C GLY A 66 -0.57 2.29 -16.44
N LEU A 67 -0.59 3.12 -15.38
CA LEU A 67 -1.06 4.51 -15.45
C LEU A 67 0.02 5.48 -15.99
N ALA A 68 1.30 5.20 -15.70
CA ALA A 68 2.41 6.10 -16.02
C ALA A 68 3.07 5.85 -17.38
N LEU A 69 2.96 4.65 -17.94
CA LEU A 69 3.68 4.25 -19.15
C LEU A 69 2.74 4.08 -20.33
N ILE A 70 3.00 4.81 -21.41
CA ILE A 70 2.27 4.68 -22.67
C ILE A 70 2.41 3.24 -23.21
N GLY A 71 1.28 2.63 -23.59
CA GLY A 71 1.20 1.25 -24.08
C GLY A 71 1.06 0.18 -22.99
N MET A 72 0.99 0.56 -21.72
CA MET A 72 0.82 -0.35 -20.58
C MET A 72 -0.57 -0.25 -19.92
N GLU A 73 -1.45 0.57 -20.47
CA GLU A 73 -2.78 0.88 -19.90
C GLU A 73 -3.68 -0.36 -19.78
N SER A 74 -3.50 -1.34 -20.65
CA SER A 74 -4.27 -2.60 -20.64
C SER A 74 -4.05 -3.42 -19.36
N HIS A 75 -2.96 -3.19 -18.63
CA HIS A 75 -2.66 -3.88 -17.37
C HIS A 75 -3.42 -3.28 -16.17
N VAL A 76 -3.93 -2.06 -16.27
CA VAL A 76 -4.55 -1.33 -15.15
C VAL A 76 -5.85 -2.02 -14.69
N GLY A 77 -6.77 -2.29 -15.61
CA GLY A 77 -8.06 -2.90 -15.28
C GLY A 77 -7.94 -4.25 -14.54
N PRO A 78 -7.19 -5.22 -15.09
CA PRO A 78 -6.93 -6.50 -14.41
C PRO A 78 -6.25 -6.34 -13.05
N ALA A 79 -5.28 -5.42 -12.91
CA ALA A 79 -4.59 -5.17 -11.65
C ALA A 79 -5.53 -4.57 -10.58
N ILE A 80 -6.40 -3.64 -10.97
CA ILE A 80 -7.43 -3.08 -10.08
C ILE A 80 -8.39 -4.18 -9.58
N ALA A 81 -8.89 -5.02 -10.48
CA ALA A 81 -9.79 -6.11 -10.12
C ALA A 81 -9.12 -7.11 -9.16
N ALA A 82 -7.86 -7.44 -9.41
CA ALA A 82 -7.08 -8.32 -8.54
C ALA A 82 -6.80 -7.67 -7.18
N LEU A 83 -6.47 -6.38 -7.13
CA LEU A 83 -6.24 -5.65 -5.87
C LEU A 83 -7.52 -5.55 -5.05
N ALA A 84 -8.67 -5.29 -5.67
CA ALA A 84 -9.97 -5.28 -5.01
C ALA A 84 -10.29 -6.64 -4.38
N LYS A 85 -10.06 -7.73 -5.12
CA LYS A 85 -10.23 -9.10 -4.62
C LYS A 85 -9.30 -9.39 -3.43
N GLU A 86 -8.02 -8.98 -3.51
CA GLU A 86 -7.07 -9.15 -2.42
C GLU A 86 -7.50 -8.37 -1.16
N CYS A 87 -8.11 -7.18 -1.31
CA CYS A 87 -8.71 -6.45 -0.18
C CYS A 87 -9.82 -7.25 0.51
N ASP A 88 -10.72 -7.87 -0.26
CA ASP A 88 -11.82 -8.66 0.29
C ASP A 88 -11.34 -9.96 0.95
N GLU A 89 -10.24 -10.56 0.46
CA GLU A 89 -9.70 -11.83 0.97
C GLU A 89 -8.74 -11.66 2.16
N GLN A 90 -8.00 -10.54 2.23
CA GLN A 90 -6.92 -10.36 3.19
C GLN A 90 -7.24 -9.36 4.30
N ILE A 91 -8.26 -8.53 4.15
CA ILE A 91 -8.61 -7.49 5.13
C ILE A 91 -9.98 -7.81 5.71
N ASP A 92 -10.00 -8.16 6.97
CA ASP A 92 -11.23 -8.55 7.68
C ASP A 92 -12.18 -7.34 7.92
N GLN A 93 -13.33 -7.62 8.53
CA GLN A 93 -14.35 -6.60 8.78
C GLN A 93 -13.93 -5.54 9.78
N ASP A 94 -12.98 -5.87 10.65
CA ASP A 94 -12.41 -4.98 11.66
C ASP A 94 -11.15 -4.25 11.14
N GLY A 95 -10.79 -4.42 9.85
CA GLY A 95 -9.63 -3.82 9.24
C GLY A 95 -8.30 -4.46 9.62
N GLY A 96 -8.33 -5.69 10.14
CA GLY A 96 -7.16 -6.50 10.44
C GLY A 96 -6.66 -7.31 9.24
N ILE A 97 -5.47 -7.90 9.40
CA ILE A 97 -4.84 -8.79 8.42
C ILE A 97 -4.41 -10.12 9.06
N PRO A 98 -4.31 -11.22 8.32
CA PRO A 98 -4.01 -12.55 8.87
C PRO A 98 -2.69 -12.64 9.63
N SER A 99 -1.66 -11.90 9.24
CA SER A 99 -0.36 -11.89 9.93
C SER A 99 -0.41 -11.22 11.31
N ARG A 100 -1.41 -10.41 11.58
CA ARG A 100 -1.58 -9.62 12.82
C ARG A 100 -0.36 -8.74 13.14
N ASN A 101 0.43 -8.40 12.11
CA ASN A 101 1.61 -7.53 12.23
C ASN A 101 1.23 -6.08 11.91
N PRO A 102 1.30 -5.14 12.89
CA PRO A 102 0.91 -3.75 12.67
C PRO A 102 1.75 -3.01 11.63
N GLU A 103 3.02 -3.37 11.46
CA GLU A 103 3.88 -2.75 10.46
C GLU A 103 3.48 -3.19 9.04
N GLU A 104 3.13 -4.46 8.85
CA GLU A 104 2.57 -4.95 7.58
C GLU A 104 1.20 -4.33 7.29
N LEU A 105 0.36 -4.15 8.32
CA LEU A 105 -0.92 -3.44 8.19
C LEU A 105 -0.70 -2.01 7.68
N LEU A 106 0.25 -1.27 8.24
CA LEU A 106 0.61 0.07 7.79
C LEU A 106 1.16 0.06 6.36
N GLU A 107 1.95 -0.96 5.99
CA GLU A 107 2.47 -1.08 4.62
C GLU A 107 1.33 -1.26 3.61
N ILE A 108 0.40 -2.20 3.87
CA ILE A 108 -0.77 -2.44 3.00
C ILE A 108 -1.64 -1.18 2.93
N PHE A 109 -1.93 -0.56 4.08
CA PHE A 109 -2.70 0.69 4.13
C PHE A 109 -2.08 1.80 3.29
N THR A 110 -0.76 1.95 3.36
CA THR A 110 -0.01 2.93 2.55
C THR A 110 -0.13 2.63 1.05
N LEU A 111 0.03 1.36 0.67
CA LEU A 111 -0.09 0.92 -0.73
C LEU A 111 -1.50 1.16 -1.29
N LEU A 112 -2.54 0.89 -0.50
CA LEU A 112 -3.93 1.13 -0.91
C LEU A 112 -4.24 2.63 -1.07
N ASN A 113 -3.76 3.47 -0.15
CA ASN A 113 -3.89 4.92 -0.29
C ASN A 113 -3.20 5.42 -1.57
N TRP A 114 -1.99 4.95 -1.85
CA TRP A 114 -1.29 5.30 -3.08
C TRP A 114 -2.04 4.84 -4.33
N ALA A 115 -2.52 3.60 -4.34
CA ALA A 115 -3.30 3.09 -5.47
C ALA A 115 -4.58 3.91 -5.70
N ALA A 116 -5.31 4.24 -4.63
CA ALA A 116 -6.52 5.05 -4.70
C ALA A 116 -6.22 6.48 -5.21
N SER A 117 -5.15 7.12 -4.71
CA SER A 117 -4.71 8.45 -5.16
C SER A 117 -4.34 8.44 -6.64
N ALA A 118 -3.47 7.50 -7.05
CA ALA A 118 -3.03 7.40 -8.45
C ALA A 118 -4.21 7.15 -9.42
N LEU A 119 -5.19 6.35 -9.02
CA LEU A 119 -6.41 6.14 -9.81
C LEU A 119 -7.22 7.43 -9.93
N SER A 120 -7.43 8.14 -8.81
CA SER A 120 -8.17 9.40 -8.80
C SER A 120 -7.48 10.48 -9.64
N GLU A 121 -6.17 10.62 -9.54
CA GLU A 121 -5.36 11.53 -10.33
C GLU A 121 -5.43 11.22 -11.83
N ALA A 122 -5.57 9.94 -12.19
CA ALA A 122 -5.79 9.49 -13.58
C ALA A 122 -7.26 9.58 -14.03
N GLY A 123 -8.15 10.23 -13.26
CA GLY A 123 -9.58 10.37 -13.58
C GLY A 123 -10.37 9.08 -13.46
N LYS A 124 -9.86 8.08 -12.75
CA LYS A 124 -10.54 6.79 -12.52
C LYS A 124 -11.10 6.75 -11.09
N ILE A 125 -12.27 6.13 -10.93
CA ILE A 125 -12.88 5.95 -9.61
C ILE A 125 -12.28 4.70 -8.96
N PRO A 126 -11.64 4.80 -7.78
CA PRO A 126 -11.18 3.62 -7.06
C PRO A 126 -12.34 2.69 -6.70
N PRO A 127 -12.22 1.37 -6.85
CA PRO A 127 -13.28 0.44 -6.51
C PRO A 127 -13.65 0.47 -5.03
N LYS A 128 -14.93 0.24 -4.72
CA LYS A 128 -15.45 0.18 -3.34
C LYS A 128 -14.65 -0.76 -2.42
N PRO A 129 -14.24 -1.99 -2.81
CA PRO A 129 -13.45 -2.84 -1.93
C PRO A 129 -12.16 -2.19 -1.43
N ILE A 130 -11.47 -1.43 -2.29
CA ILE A 130 -10.24 -0.70 -1.91
C ILE A 130 -10.57 0.42 -0.91
N LEU A 131 -11.59 1.23 -1.20
CA LEU A 131 -12.00 2.34 -0.32
C LEU A 131 -12.50 1.82 1.03
N ASN A 132 -13.34 0.80 1.03
CA ASN A 132 -13.86 0.16 2.26
C ASN A 132 -12.73 -0.46 3.10
N ALA A 133 -11.71 -1.04 2.45
CA ALA A 133 -10.52 -1.56 3.14
C ALA A 133 -9.77 -0.42 3.86
N ILE A 134 -9.53 0.69 3.17
CA ILE A 134 -8.88 1.88 3.76
C ILE A 134 -9.70 2.40 4.95
N GLU A 135 -11.02 2.50 4.81
CA GLU A 135 -11.91 2.96 5.89
C GLU A 135 -11.87 2.06 7.13
N ARG A 136 -11.80 0.72 6.95
CA ARG A 136 -11.72 -0.22 8.06
C ARG A 136 -10.34 -0.26 8.72
N MET A 137 -9.27 -0.18 7.93
CA MET A 137 -7.90 -0.27 8.44
C MET A 137 -7.47 0.96 9.26
N ALA A 138 -7.96 2.15 8.93
CA ALA A 138 -7.55 3.39 9.60
C ALA A 138 -7.84 3.40 11.12
N PRO A 139 -9.05 3.05 11.61
CA PRO A 139 -9.32 2.99 13.06
C PRO A 139 -8.48 1.91 13.76
N THR A 140 -8.22 0.77 13.11
CA THR A 140 -7.38 -0.31 13.64
C THR A 140 -5.93 0.16 13.81
N LEU A 141 -5.36 0.85 12.83
CA LEU A 141 -4.03 1.47 12.94
C LEU A 141 -3.97 2.50 14.07
N ARG A 142 -5.03 3.30 14.26
CA ARG A 142 -5.10 4.25 15.39
C ARG A 142 -5.14 3.54 16.73
N ALA A 143 -5.86 2.43 16.84
CA ALA A 143 -5.90 1.63 18.07
C ALA A 143 -4.52 1.05 18.43
N LEU A 144 -3.72 0.67 17.42
CA LEU A 144 -2.38 0.10 17.59
C LEU A 144 -1.26 1.13 17.72
N ARG A 145 -1.60 2.42 17.73
CA ARG A 145 -0.63 3.52 17.89
C ARG A 145 -0.35 3.79 19.37
N HIS A 146 0.92 3.79 19.77
CA HIS A 146 1.36 4.22 21.08
C HIS A 146 1.39 5.74 21.24
N ALA A 147 1.49 6.22 22.48
CA ALA A 147 1.56 7.64 22.80
C ALA A 147 2.80 8.34 22.20
N ASP A 148 3.87 7.61 21.96
CA ASP A 148 5.09 8.09 21.32
C ASP A 148 5.01 8.13 19.78
N GLY A 149 3.83 7.86 19.22
CA GLY A 149 3.59 7.85 17.76
C GLY A 149 3.99 6.56 17.03
N GLY A 150 4.65 5.63 17.71
CA GLY A 150 5.04 4.33 17.14
C GLY A 150 3.90 3.31 17.12
N LEU A 151 4.07 2.26 16.33
CA LEU A 151 3.17 1.11 16.31
C LEU A 151 3.46 0.12 17.42
N ALA A 152 2.43 -0.58 17.88
CA ALA A 152 2.57 -1.77 18.70
C ALA A 152 3.42 -2.82 17.99
N ARG A 153 4.28 -3.52 18.74
CA ARG A 153 5.25 -4.47 18.17
C ARG A 153 4.79 -5.90 18.38
N PHE A 154 4.01 -6.41 17.44
CA PHE A 154 3.50 -7.77 17.46
C PHE A 154 3.96 -8.53 16.22
N HIS A 155 4.08 -9.85 16.32
CA HIS A 155 4.32 -10.77 15.21
C HIS A 155 5.47 -10.36 14.27
N GLY A 156 6.59 -9.92 14.85
CA GLY A 156 7.78 -9.52 14.11
C GLY A 156 7.77 -8.08 13.58
N GLY A 157 6.70 -7.34 13.81
CA GLY A 157 6.64 -5.92 13.44
C GLY A 157 7.53 -5.04 14.31
N GLY A 158 8.08 -3.99 13.70
CA GLY A 158 8.83 -2.94 14.36
C GLY A 158 7.93 -1.76 14.75
N ARG A 159 8.57 -0.72 15.30
CA ARG A 159 7.93 0.56 15.63
C ARG A 159 7.38 1.29 14.37
N GLY A 160 7.88 0.94 13.20
CA GLY A 160 7.70 1.72 11.99
C GLY A 160 8.65 2.95 11.93
N LEU A 161 8.70 3.57 10.77
CA LEU A 161 9.42 4.83 10.59
C LEU A 161 8.64 5.99 11.22
N GLU A 162 9.36 6.91 11.87
CA GLU A 162 8.77 8.08 12.49
C GLU A 162 7.96 8.92 11.49
N GLY A 163 6.76 9.35 11.89
CA GLY A 163 5.83 10.14 11.07
C GLY A 163 5.11 9.37 9.96
N ARG A 164 5.54 8.15 9.62
CA ARG A 164 4.95 7.37 8.51
C ARG A 164 3.48 7.03 8.76
N LEU A 165 3.14 6.62 9.98
CA LEU A 165 1.76 6.32 10.37
C LEU A 165 0.87 7.56 10.28
N ASP A 166 1.32 8.67 10.83
CA ASP A 166 0.56 9.92 10.83
C ASP A 166 0.36 10.45 9.40
N HIS A 167 1.39 10.35 8.57
CA HIS A 167 1.29 10.71 7.15
C HIS A 167 0.29 9.82 6.40
N ALA A 168 0.34 8.51 6.57
CA ALA A 168 -0.57 7.58 5.91
C ALA A 168 -2.03 7.80 6.34
N LEU A 169 -2.27 8.02 7.65
CA LEU A 169 -3.59 8.33 8.18
C LEU A 169 -4.13 9.67 7.68
N ALA A 170 -3.27 10.70 7.60
CA ALA A 170 -3.65 12.00 7.04
C ALA A 170 -4.00 11.90 5.55
N SER A 171 -3.18 11.19 4.77
CA SER A 171 -3.38 10.99 3.33
C SER A 171 -4.66 10.23 3.01
N SER A 172 -5.11 9.33 3.88
CA SER A 172 -6.36 8.58 3.67
C SER A 172 -7.62 9.43 3.79
N GLY A 173 -7.55 10.57 4.47
CA GLY A 173 -8.72 11.40 4.80
C GLY A 173 -9.72 10.77 5.77
N VAL A 174 -9.54 9.52 6.18
CA VAL A 174 -10.43 8.80 7.10
C VAL A 174 -10.26 9.35 8.53
N ARG A 175 -11.35 9.78 9.14
CA ARG A 175 -11.35 10.37 10.49
C ARG A 175 -11.96 9.48 11.58
N THR A 176 -12.45 8.31 11.21
CA THR A 176 -13.07 7.35 12.14
C THR A 176 -12.14 7.04 13.30
N PRO A 177 -12.59 7.25 14.57
CA PRO A 177 -11.80 6.91 15.76
C PRO A 177 -11.68 5.39 15.92
N PRO A 178 -10.76 4.91 16.77
CA PRO A 178 -10.72 3.51 17.16
C PRO A 178 -12.05 3.06 17.76
N GLY A 179 -12.52 1.87 17.35
CA GLY A 179 -13.68 1.23 17.95
C GLY A 179 -13.39 0.71 19.36
N PRO A 180 -14.44 0.34 20.14
CA PRO A 180 -14.29 -0.23 21.48
C PRO A 180 -13.82 -1.70 21.46
N GLY A 181 -13.71 -2.30 20.29
CA GLY A 181 -13.36 -3.71 20.10
C GLY A 181 -11.87 -4.01 20.09
N LEU A 182 -11.55 -5.22 19.68
CA LEU A 182 -10.17 -5.66 19.49
C LEU A 182 -9.62 -5.16 18.14
N ALA A 183 -8.39 -4.64 18.16
CA ALA A 183 -7.64 -4.31 16.95
C ALA A 183 -6.75 -5.50 16.58
N MET A 184 -7.04 -6.20 15.51
CA MET A 184 -6.37 -7.45 15.11
C MET A 184 -6.32 -8.50 16.23
N GLY A 185 -7.37 -8.58 17.06
CA GLY A 185 -7.43 -9.49 18.21
C GLY A 185 -6.64 -9.04 19.45
N PHE A 186 -6.18 -7.77 19.49
CA PHE A 186 -5.53 -7.18 20.65
C PHE A 186 -6.41 -6.13 21.31
N ALA A 187 -6.53 -6.18 22.65
CA ALA A 187 -7.14 -5.12 23.44
C ALA A 187 -6.09 -4.06 23.76
N ARG A 188 -6.46 -2.79 23.65
CA ARG A 188 -5.63 -1.70 24.15
C ARG A 188 -6.18 -1.21 25.48
N LEU A 189 -5.38 -1.27 26.52
CA LEU A 189 -5.65 -0.67 27.80
C LEU A 189 -4.77 0.59 27.97
N SER A 190 -5.37 1.69 28.39
CA SER A 190 -4.64 2.94 28.61
C SER A 190 -5.10 3.58 29.92
N ALA A 191 -4.13 3.93 30.77
CA ALA A 191 -4.36 4.67 32.02
C ALA A 191 -3.27 5.73 32.19
N GLY A 192 -3.66 6.99 32.20
CA GLY A 192 -2.74 8.12 32.27
C GLY A 192 -1.77 8.12 31.09
N ARG A 193 -0.47 7.96 31.38
CA ARG A 193 0.61 7.94 30.36
C ARG A 193 1.03 6.53 29.92
N THR A 194 0.40 5.50 30.47
CA THR A 194 0.73 4.10 30.20
C THR A 194 -0.31 3.49 29.25
N SER A 195 0.16 2.79 28.23
CA SER A 195 -0.67 1.98 27.33
C SER A 195 -0.10 0.56 27.24
N VAL A 196 -0.97 -0.42 27.36
CA VAL A 196 -0.66 -1.85 27.24
C VAL A 196 -1.57 -2.48 26.19
#